data_0926ca1447bb26eb75198d4e5830ee59
#
_entry.id   0926ca1447bb26eb75198d4e5830ee59
#
_cell.length_a   1.000
_cell.length_b   1.000
_cell.length_c   1.000
_cell.angle_alpha   90.00
_cell.angle_beta   90.00
_cell.angle_gamma   90.00
#
_symmetry.space_group_name_H-M   'P 1'
#
loop_
_entity.id
_entity.type
_entity.pdbx_description
1 polymer ?
#
loop_
_entity_poly.entity_id
_entity_poly.type
_entity_poly.pdbx_seq_one_letter_code
_entity_poly.pdbx_strand_id
1 'polypeptide(L)'
;MKDNNAFNEMMVHLPLCTHKEASNVLIIGANNEDMKAQAAKHNKVSNIEFGDTSLLTSKNEKNIDVVILTDVKIDELLLANIERILKEDGLITFTSKAFSRDEDQLFADLKLVGTKFWIAMPFKFGHNTSIIASKRYHPTADINLQRADLLDDLNYYSAEIHNASFVFPASEHKALTGIAKR
;
A
#
# COMPACT_ATOMS: atom_id res chain seq x y z
N MET A 1 -14.63 -11.53 -11.66
CA MET A 1 -14.23 -10.36 -12.49
C MET A 1 -14.32 -9.05 -11.73
N LYS A 2 -15.38 -8.76 -10.97
CA LYS A 2 -15.48 -7.52 -10.14
C LYS A 2 -14.48 -7.45 -8.97
N ASP A 3 -14.11 -8.58 -8.37
CA ASP A 3 -13.20 -8.61 -7.22
C ASP A 3 -11.75 -8.26 -7.59
N ASN A 4 -11.30 -8.59 -8.81
CA ASN A 4 -9.96 -8.22 -9.28
C ASN A 4 -9.82 -6.71 -9.49
N ASN A 5 -10.87 -6.02 -9.95
CA ASN A 5 -10.84 -4.57 -10.12
C ASN A 5 -10.71 -3.87 -8.77
N ALA A 6 -11.48 -4.29 -7.75
CA ALA A 6 -11.37 -3.74 -6.41
C ALA A 6 -9.95 -3.89 -5.85
N PHE A 7 -9.34 -5.07 -6.03
CA PHE A 7 -7.98 -5.32 -5.59
C PHE A 7 -6.97 -4.40 -6.28
N ASN A 8 -6.98 -4.36 -7.61
CA ASN A 8 -6.03 -3.57 -8.38
C ASN A 8 -6.17 -2.07 -8.11
N GLU A 9 -7.42 -1.58 -8.04
CA GLU A 9 -7.69 -0.18 -7.76
C GLU A 9 -7.26 0.21 -6.34
N MET A 10 -7.62 -0.56 -5.32
CA MET A 10 -7.26 -0.25 -3.93
C MET A 10 -5.75 -0.32 -3.70
N MET A 11 -5.08 -1.36 -4.21
CA MET A 11 -3.64 -1.52 -4.02
C MET A 11 -2.83 -0.42 -4.72
N VAL A 12 -3.35 0.17 -5.79
CA VAL A 12 -2.66 1.21 -6.56
C VAL A 12 -3.09 2.61 -6.12
N HIS A 13 -4.38 2.92 -6.11
CA HIS A 13 -4.83 4.29 -5.91
C HIS A 13 -4.71 4.74 -4.45
N LEU A 14 -4.92 3.84 -3.48
CA LEU A 14 -4.79 4.19 -2.07
C LEU A 14 -3.39 4.75 -1.74
N PRO A 15 -2.27 4.04 -2.02
CA PRO A 15 -0.94 4.59 -1.76
C PRO A 15 -0.61 5.82 -2.62
N LEU A 16 -1.02 5.85 -3.90
CA LEU A 16 -0.72 6.95 -4.80
C LEU A 16 -1.53 8.22 -4.48
N CYS A 17 -2.72 8.09 -3.88
CA CYS A 17 -3.47 9.23 -3.37
C CYS A 17 -3.03 9.65 -1.96
N THR A 18 -2.32 8.78 -1.23
CA THR A 18 -1.70 9.11 0.06
C THR A 18 -0.39 9.88 -0.12
N HIS A 19 0.47 9.45 -1.04
CA HIS A 19 1.75 10.10 -1.29
C HIS A 19 1.56 11.46 -1.99
N LYS A 20 2.24 12.49 -1.52
CA LYS A 20 2.07 13.85 -2.06
C LYS A 20 2.39 13.95 -3.55
N GLU A 21 3.53 13.43 -3.99
CA GLU A 21 4.01 13.52 -5.37
C GLU A 21 4.82 12.27 -5.76
N ALA A 22 4.15 11.10 -5.84
CA ALA A 22 4.80 9.89 -6.30
C ALA A 22 5.15 10.01 -7.79
N SER A 23 6.43 9.80 -8.11
CA SER A 23 6.94 9.79 -9.47
C SER A 23 7.46 8.40 -9.88
N ASN A 24 8.15 7.72 -8.96
CA ASN A 24 8.73 6.39 -9.18
C ASN A 24 7.98 5.34 -8.37
N VAL A 25 7.30 4.45 -9.07
CA VAL A 25 6.47 3.39 -8.48
C VAL A 25 7.04 2.03 -8.86
N LEU A 26 7.21 1.15 -7.89
CA LEU A 26 7.66 -0.22 -8.09
C LEU A 26 6.55 -1.19 -7.66
N ILE A 27 6.14 -2.04 -8.56
CA ILE A 27 5.13 -3.08 -8.31
C ILE A 27 5.83 -4.45 -8.34
N ILE A 28 5.81 -5.15 -7.22
CA ILE A 28 6.47 -6.43 -7.01
C ILE A 28 5.42 -7.51 -6.78
N GLY A 29 5.54 -8.62 -7.50
CA GLY A 29 4.66 -9.78 -7.34
C GLY A 29 4.20 -10.35 -8.67
N ALA A 30 3.01 -10.96 -8.70
CA ALA A 30 2.45 -11.49 -9.92
C ALA A 30 2.33 -10.40 -11.00
N ASN A 31 2.75 -10.71 -12.22
CA ASN A 31 2.64 -9.79 -13.36
C ASN A 31 1.17 -9.40 -13.54
N ASN A 32 0.88 -8.14 -13.30
CA ASN A 32 -0.47 -7.62 -13.30
C ASN A 32 -0.54 -6.34 -14.14
N GLU A 33 -0.80 -6.51 -15.43
CA GLU A 33 -0.95 -5.40 -16.38
C GLU A 33 -2.09 -4.45 -15.98
N ASP A 34 -3.13 -4.96 -15.30
CA ASP A 34 -4.22 -4.14 -14.82
C ASP A 34 -3.75 -3.16 -13.73
N MET A 35 -2.89 -3.59 -12.80
CA MET A 35 -2.29 -2.68 -11.80
C MET A 35 -1.42 -1.61 -12.46
N LYS A 36 -0.68 -1.98 -13.51
CA LYS A 36 0.11 -1.03 -14.28
C LYS A 36 -0.77 0.01 -14.97
N ALA A 37 -1.88 -0.44 -15.57
CA ALA A 37 -2.85 0.45 -16.19
C ALA A 37 -3.49 1.40 -15.15
N GLN A 38 -3.80 0.91 -13.93
CA GLN A 38 -4.28 1.78 -12.85
C GLN A 38 -3.23 2.81 -12.41
N ALA A 39 -1.97 2.41 -12.26
CA ALA A 39 -0.90 3.34 -11.88
C ALA A 39 -0.67 4.42 -12.96
N ALA A 40 -0.81 4.08 -14.23
CA ALA A 40 -0.67 5.01 -15.36
C ALA A 40 -1.76 6.10 -15.40
N LYS A 41 -2.87 5.94 -14.68
CA LYS A 41 -3.90 6.99 -14.53
C LYS A 41 -3.42 8.20 -13.71
N HIS A 42 -2.34 8.05 -12.95
CA HIS A 42 -1.78 9.13 -12.14
C HIS A 42 -0.78 9.96 -12.96
N ASN A 43 -1.14 11.18 -13.30
CA ASN A 43 -0.36 12.07 -14.16
C ASN A 43 1.02 12.48 -13.61
N LYS A 44 1.25 12.33 -12.30
CA LYS A 44 2.54 12.60 -11.64
C LYS A 44 3.48 11.40 -11.65
N VAL A 45 2.96 10.21 -11.91
CA VAL A 45 3.77 8.99 -11.98
C VAL A 45 4.45 8.94 -13.34
N SER A 46 5.76 9.13 -13.35
CA SER A 46 6.58 9.17 -14.57
C SER A 46 7.29 7.84 -14.84
N ASN A 47 7.48 7.01 -13.83
CA ASN A 47 8.15 5.73 -13.94
C ASN A 47 7.40 4.65 -13.14
N ILE A 48 6.97 3.61 -13.84
CA ILE A 48 6.31 2.44 -13.24
C ILE A 48 7.10 1.21 -13.67
N GLU A 49 7.66 0.53 -12.69
CA GLU A 49 8.39 -0.71 -12.95
C GLU A 49 7.67 -1.90 -12.31
N PHE A 50 7.72 -3.00 -13.03
CA PHE A 50 7.16 -4.28 -12.64
C PHE A 50 8.23 -5.34 -12.51
N GLY A 51 8.09 -6.22 -11.53
CA GLY A 51 8.93 -7.41 -11.45
C GLY A 51 8.77 -8.20 -10.17
N ASP A 52 9.75 -9.02 -9.91
CA ASP A 52 9.88 -9.79 -8.69
C ASP A 52 10.81 -9.11 -7.67
N THR A 53 11.02 -9.76 -6.55
CA THR A 53 11.85 -9.24 -5.45
C THR A 53 13.32 -8.99 -5.83
N SER A 54 13.82 -9.56 -6.93
CA SER A 54 15.19 -9.33 -7.39
C SER A 54 15.42 -7.88 -7.85
N LEU A 55 14.36 -7.22 -8.30
CA LEU A 55 14.44 -5.79 -8.65
C LEU A 55 14.84 -4.90 -7.49
N LEU A 56 14.48 -5.26 -6.26
CA LEU A 56 14.83 -4.46 -5.08
C LEU A 56 16.34 -4.32 -4.90
N THR A 57 17.09 -5.38 -5.21
CA THR A 57 18.55 -5.38 -5.08
C THR A 57 19.24 -4.57 -6.17
N SER A 58 18.62 -4.43 -7.34
CA SER A 58 19.16 -3.69 -8.49
C SER A 58 18.89 -2.18 -8.43
N LYS A 59 17.98 -1.73 -7.56
CA LYS A 59 17.62 -0.31 -7.44
C LYS A 59 18.63 0.48 -6.63
N ASN A 60 18.81 1.74 -7.04
CA ASN A 60 19.58 2.71 -6.28
C ASN A 60 18.89 3.06 -4.96
N GLU A 61 19.69 3.49 -4.00
CA GLU A 61 19.16 3.97 -2.72
C GLU A 61 18.31 5.22 -2.92
N LYS A 62 17.23 5.33 -2.11
CA LYS A 62 16.37 6.52 -2.03
C LYS A 62 15.84 7.01 -3.37
N ASN A 63 15.46 6.08 -4.24
CA ASN A 63 14.99 6.41 -5.59
C ASN A 63 13.50 6.14 -5.81
N ILE A 64 12.87 5.33 -4.98
CA ILE A 64 11.48 4.91 -5.13
C ILE A 64 10.58 5.67 -4.15
N ASP A 65 9.44 6.15 -4.65
CA ASP A 65 8.42 6.82 -3.84
C ASP A 65 7.42 5.83 -3.24
N VAL A 66 6.95 4.87 -4.05
CA VAL A 66 5.92 3.90 -3.65
C VAL A 66 6.33 2.50 -4.09
N VAL A 67 6.27 1.55 -3.16
CA VAL A 67 6.40 0.12 -3.45
C VAL A 67 5.07 -0.58 -3.16
N ILE A 68 4.57 -1.31 -4.14
CA ILE A 68 3.35 -2.12 -4.03
C ILE A 68 3.75 -3.59 -4.14
N LEU A 69 3.40 -4.39 -3.13
CA LEU A 69 3.74 -5.82 -3.11
C LEU A 69 2.46 -6.65 -3.10
N THR A 70 2.39 -7.60 -4.02
CA THR A 70 1.29 -8.57 -4.12
C THR A 70 1.84 -9.98 -4.10
N ASP A 71 1.19 -10.85 -3.33
CA ASP A 71 1.59 -12.26 -3.19
C ASP A 71 3.04 -12.48 -2.73
N VAL A 72 3.59 -11.52 -1.99
CA VAL A 72 4.94 -11.57 -1.44
C VAL A 72 4.86 -11.49 0.08
N LYS A 73 5.45 -12.47 0.76
CA LYS A 73 5.60 -12.42 2.21
C LYS A 73 6.73 -11.48 2.59
N ILE A 74 6.42 -10.50 3.44
CA ILE A 74 7.43 -9.59 3.99
C ILE A 74 8.18 -10.26 5.13
N ASP A 75 9.51 -10.21 5.07
CA ASP A 75 10.44 -10.56 6.13
C ASP A 75 11.42 -9.40 6.38
N GLU A 76 12.29 -9.56 7.37
CA GLU A 76 13.27 -8.54 7.75
C GLU A 76 14.22 -8.17 6.61
N LEU A 77 14.67 -9.16 5.82
CA LEU A 77 15.59 -8.93 4.71
C LEU A 77 14.93 -8.15 3.57
N LEU A 78 13.72 -8.57 3.20
CA LEU A 78 12.92 -7.88 2.18
C LEU A 78 12.61 -6.44 2.62
N LEU A 79 12.22 -6.25 3.88
CA LEU A 79 11.94 -4.95 4.45
C LEU A 79 13.18 -4.04 4.45
N ALA A 80 14.36 -4.57 4.78
CA ALA A 80 15.61 -3.80 4.73
C ALA A 80 15.95 -3.35 3.30
N ASN A 81 15.74 -4.22 2.30
CA ASN A 81 15.93 -3.85 0.90
C ASN A 81 14.94 -2.78 0.45
N ILE A 82 13.67 -2.90 0.85
CA ILE A 82 12.65 -1.89 0.56
C ILE A 82 13.00 -0.55 1.21
N GLU A 83 13.37 -0.56 2.48
CA GLU A 83 13.77 0.66 3.20
C GLU A 83 14.93 1.39 2.53
N ARG A 84 15.93 0.64 2.05
CA ARG A 84 17.10 1.19 1.37
C ARG A 84 16.74 1.95 0.09
N ILE A 85 15.83 1.41 -0.73
CA ILE A 85 15.44 2.01 -2.01
C ILE A 85 14.40 3.12 -1.88
N LEU A 86 13.62 3.14 -0.80
CA LEU A 86 12.59 4.14 -0.56
C LEU A 86 13.19 5.50 -0.21
N LYS A 87 12.65 6.55 -0.80
CA LYS A 87 12.92 7.94 -0.41
C LYS A 87 12.53 8.20 1.06
N GLU A 88 12.95 9.34 1.59
CA GLU A 88 12.69 9.74 2.97
C GLU A 88 11.19 9.88 3.32
N ASP A 89 10.36 10.11 2.31
CA ASP A 89 8.91 10.21 2.44
C ASP A 89 8.17 9.05 1.76
N GLY A 90 8.90 7.99 1.39
CA GLY A 90 8.35 6.84 0.68
C GLY A 90 7.40 5.99 1.53
N LEU A 91 6.57 5.25 0.85
CA LEU A 91 5.60 4.35 1.47
C LEU A 91 5.46 3.03 0.73
N ILE A 92 4.90 2.04 1.40
CA ILE A 92 4.61 0.72 0.85
C ILE A 92 3.17 0.31 1.08
N THR A 93 2.63 -0.49 0.18
CA THR A 93 1.43 -1.30 0.42
C THR A 93 1.71 -2.76 0.12
N PHE A 94 1.12 -3.65 0.88
CA PHE A 94 1.25 -5.08 0.66
C PHE A 94 0.05 -5.86 1.19
N THR A 95 -0.18 -7.04 0.61
CA THR A 95 -1.24 -7.94 1.04
C THR A 95 -0.91 -8.59 2.38
N SER A 96 -1.90 -8.70 3.26
CA SER A 96 -1.79 -9.38 4.54
C SER A 96 -3.01 -10.26 4.79
N LYS A 97 -3.17 -10.78 5.99
CA LYS A 97 -4.31 -11.60 6.39
C LYS A 97 -5.39 -10.77 7.06
N ALA A 98 -6.63 -11.17 6.84
CA ALA A 98 -7.78 -10.56 7.51
C ALA A 98 -7.87 -11.06 8.96
N PHE A 99 -8.45 -10.25 9.86
CA PHE A 99 -8.73 -10.64 11.24
C PHE A 99 -9.45 -11.98 11.36
N SER A 100 -10.43 -12.22 10.49
CA SER A 100 -11.22 -13.45 10.48
C SER A 100 -10.49 -14.69 10.00
N ARG A 101 -9.29 -14.53 9.45
CA ARG A 101 -8.50 -15.64 8.87
C ARG A 101 -7.24 -15.95 9.66
N ASP A 102 -6.47 -14.95 9.99
CA ASP A 102 -5.19 -15.08 10.69
C ASP A 102 -4.77 -13.73 11.27
N GLU A 103 -5.30 -13.39 12.45
CA GLU A 103 -4.97 -12.13 13.10
C GLU A 103 -3.51 -12.07 13.60
N ASP A 104 -2.95 -13.22 13.96
CA ASP A 104 -1.55 -13.28 14.42
C ASP A 104 -0.59 -12.90 13.29
N GLN A 105 -0.85 -13.34 12.06
CA GLN A 105 -0.05 -12.94 10.91
C GLN A 105 -0.22 -11.44 10.62
N LEU A 106 -1.45 -10.91 10.68
CA LEU A 106 -1.71 -9.48 10.51
C LEU A 106 -0.93 -8.64 11.53
N PHE A 107 -0.93 -9.06 12.80
CA PHE A 107 -0.21 -8.36 13.87
C PHE A 107 1.31 -8.49 13.71
N ALA A 108 1.80 -9.65 13.28
CA ALA A 108 3.22 -9.85 12.99
C ALA A 108 3.69 -8.92 11.85
N ASP A 109 2.91 -8.84 10.76
CA ASP A 109 3.21 -7.95 9.63
C ASP A 109 3.23 -6.48 10.05
N LEU A 110 2.23 -6.03 10.82
CA LEU A 110 2.16 -4.65 11.33
C LEU A 110 3.33 -4.31 12.26
N LYS A 111 3.69 -5.22 13.17
CA LYS A 111 4.83 -5.04 14.07
C LYS A 111 6.13 -4.96 13.28
N LEU A 112 6.31 -5.84 12.30
CA LEU A 112 7.51 -5.87 11.48
C LEU A 112 7.71 -4.55 10.73
N VAL A 113 6.73 -4.09 9.95
CA VAL A 113 6.87 -2.83 9.22
C VAL A 113 6.91 -1.62 10.14
N GLY A 114 6.22 -1.69 11.28
CA GLY A 114 6.29 -0.66 12.32
C GLY A 114 7.69 -0.45 12.91
N THR A 115 8.66 -1.34 12.71
CA THR A 115 10.05 -1.12 13.11
C THR A 115 10.76 -0.06 12.26
N LYS A 116 10.29 0.14 11.02
CA LYS A 116 10.92 1.00 10.00
C LYS A 116 10.08 2.19 9.56
N PHE A 117 8.77 2.14 9.79
CA PHE A 117 7.84 3.16 9.36
C PHE A 117 7.17 3.86 10.53
N TRP A 118 6.88 5.15 10.37
CA TRP A 118 6.16 5.95 11.36
C TRP A 118 4.67 5.59 11.40
N ILE A 119 4.10 5.25 10.25
CA ILE A 119 2.72 4.87 10.07
C ILE A 119 2.69 3.44 9.56
N ALA A 120 1.87 2.60 10.16
CA ALA A 120 1.64 1.21 9.77
C ALA A 120 0.20 0.86 10.09
N MET A 121 -0.66 0.88 9.08
CA MET A 121 -2.11 0.72 9.26
C MET A 121 -2.66 -0.35 8.33
N PRO A 122 -3.52 -1.26 8.83
CA PRO A 122 -4.26 -2.14 7.97
C PRO A 122 -5.39 -1.36 7.30
N PHE A 123 -5.75 -1.78 6.10
CA PHE A 123 -6.96 -1.36 5.40
C PHE A 123 -7.66 -2.56 4.76
N LYS A 124 -8.99 -2.49 4.67
CA LYS A 124 -9.80 -3.60 4.19
C LYS A 124 -10.70 -3.18 3.03
N PHE A 125 -10.87 -4.07 2.08
CA PHE A 125 -11.75 -3.89 0.94
C PHE A 125 -12.24 -5.25 0.42
N GLY A 126 -13.54 -5.40 0.23
CA GLY A 126 -14.14 -6.71 -0.04
C GLY A 126 -13.73 -7.74 1.02
N HIS A 127 -13.14 -8.84 0.58
CA HIS A 127 -12.61 -9.90 1.45
C HIS A 127 -11.10 -9.80 1.72
N ASN A 128 -10.47 -8.73 1.23
CA ASN A 128 -9.04 -8.53 1.34
C ASN A 128 -8.70 -7.61 2.51
N THR A 129 -7.53 -7.87 3.09
CA THR A 129 -6.87 -6.97 4.03
C THR A 129 -5.44 -6.77 3.54
N SER A 130 -5.03 -5.51 3.53
CA SER A 130 -3.69 -5.10 3.16
C SER A 130 -3.16 -4.11 4.19
N ILE A 131 -1.87 -3.85 4.15
CA ILE A 131 -1.22 -2.88 5.04
C ILE A 131 -0.61 -1.78 4.19
N ILE A 132 -0.78 -0.54 4.63
CA ILE A 132 0.02 0.59 4.20
C ILE A 132 0.99 0.95 5.31
N ALA A 133 2.26 1.11 4.94
CA ALA A 133 3.27 1.63 5.86
C ALA A 133 4.00 2.82 5.22
N SER A 134 4.10 3.92 5.94
CA SER A 134 4.58 5.19 5.42
C SER A 134 5.63 5.80 6.35
N LYS A 135 6.66 6.38 5.73
CA LYS A 135 7.67 7.16 6.47
C LYS A 135 7.17 8.55 6.84
N ARG A 136 6.15 9.06 6.18
CA ARG A 136 5.69 10.44 6.37
C ARG A 136 4.18 10.62 6.31
N TYR A 137 3.52 10.17 5.24
CA TYR A 137 2.12 10.52 4.95
C TYR A 137 1.15 9.58 5.66
N HIS A 138 0.17 10.18 6.34
CA HIS A 138 -0.92 9.44 6.95
C HIS A 138 -2.04 9.18 5.93
N PRO A 139 -2.50 7.94 5.72
CA PRO A 139 -3.38 7.61 4.61
C PRO A 139 -4.74 8.33 4.64
N THR A 140 -5.27 8.64 5.82
CA THR A 140 -6.57 9.35 5.91
C THR A 140 -6.44 10.85 6.12
N ALA A 141 -5.33 11.32 6.71
CA ALA A 141 -5.12 12.75 6.96
C ALA A 141 -4.47 13.47 5.77
N ASP A 142 -3.60 12.76 5.04
CA ASP A 142 -2.84 13.33 3.92
C ASP A 142 -3.38 12.91 2.54
N ILE A 143 -4.58 12.31 2.49
CA ILE A 143 -5.21 11.94 1.22
C ILE A 143 -5.32 13.17 0.30
N ASN A 144 -4.85 13.03 -0.93
CA ASN A 144 -5.03 14.03 -1.96
C ASN A 144 -6.40 13.85 -2.62
N LEU A 145 -7.42 14.52 -2.06
CA LEU A 145 -8.80 14.45 -2.55
C LEU A 145 -8.93 14.87 -4.01
N GLN A 146 -8.27 15.95 -4.41
CA GLN A 146 -8.31 16.40 -5.80
C GLN A 146 -7.78 15.35 -6.77
N ARG A 147 -6.71 14.62 -6.38
CA ARG A 147 -6.19 13.53 -7.20
C ARG A 147 -7.16 12.36 -7.24
N ALA A 148 -7.74 12.00 -6.10
CA ALA A 148 -8.71 10.91 -6.04
C ALA A 148 -9.96 11.18 -6.89
N ASP A 149 -10.47 12.42 -6.86
CA ASP A 149 -11.65 12.84 -7.59
C ASP A 149 -11.43 13.01 -9.10
N LEU A 150 -10.16 13.18 -9.52
CA LEU A 150 -9.80 13.28 -10.94
C LEU A 150 -9.51 11.93 -11.61
N LEU A 151 -9.59 10.82 -10.87
CA LEU A 151 -9.42 9.49 -11.43
C LEU A 151 -10.72 9.05 -12.13
N ASP A 152 -10.62 8.74 -13.42
CA ASP A 152 -11.74 8.30 -14.24
C ASP A 152 -11.75 6.78 -14.45
N ASP A 153 -12.90 6.26 -14.89
CA ASP A 153 -13.10 4.86 -15.24
C ASP A 153 -12.71 3.87 -14.11
N LEU A 154 -13.12 4.20 -12.88
CA LEU A 154 -12.96 3.33 -11.72
C LEU A 154 -14.24 2.55 -11.44
N ASN A 155 -14.08 1.33 -10.92
CA ASN A 155 -15.20 0.47 -10.54
C ASN A 155 -15.42 0.38 -9.04
N TYR A 156 -14.39 0.64 -8.26
CA TYR A 156 -14.42 0.42 -6.81
C TYR A 156 -13.84 1.59 -6.01
N TYR A 157 -12.64 2.07 -6.37
CA TYR A 157 -11.97 3.11 -5.59
C TYR A 157 -12.70 4.46 -5.70
N SER A 158 -12.87 5.12 -4.58
CA SER A 158 -13.24 6.53 -4.46
C SER A 158 -12.59 7.10 -3.19
N ALA A 159 -12.61 8.42 -3.02
CA ALA A 159 -12.10 9.06 -1.81
C ALA A 159 -12.82 8.58 -0.53
N GLU A 160 -14.12 8.29 -0.63
CA GLU A 160 -14.92 7.75 0.47
C GLU A 160 -14.53 6.32 0.80
N ILE A 161 -14.38 5.46 -0.20
CA ILE A 161 -13.91 4.07 -0.02
C ILE A 161 -12.49 4.06 0.55
N HIS A 162 -11.61 4.95 0.09
CA HIS A 162 -10.27 5.12 0.65
C HIS A 162 -10.35 5.29 2.18
N ASN A 163 -11.10 6.30 2.65
CA ASN A 163 -11.22 6.57 4.07
C ASN A 163 -11.97 5.45 4.83
N ALA A 164 -13.05 4.92 4.26
CA ALA A 164 -13.83 3.85 4.86
C ALA A 164 -13.04 2.54 5.01
N SER A 165 -12.03 2.31 4.18
CA SER A 165 -11.19 1.11 4.24
C SER A 165 -10.41 0.97 5.55
N PHE A 166 -10.21 2.07 6.28
CA PHE A 166 -9.53 2.11 7.59
C PHE A 166 -10.49 2.01 8.78
N VAL A 167 -11.78 1.85 8.54
CA VAL A 167 -12.78 1.72 9.60
C VAL A 167 -12.94 0.26 9.99
N PHE A 168 -12.67 -0.03 11.25
CA PHE A 168 -12.77 -1.37 11.84
C PHE A 168 -13.83 -1.41 12.95
N PRO A 169 -14.50 -2.55 13.16
CA PRO A 169 -15.34 -2.76 14.34
C PRO A 169 -14.61 -2.47 15.64
N ALA A 170 -15.34 -2.08 16.68
CA ALA A 170 -14.73 -1.67 17.94
C ALA A 170 -13.77 -2.71 18.55
N SER A 171 -14.08 -4.00 18.42
CA SER A 171 -13.22 -5.10 18.90
C SER A 171 -11.91 -5.17 18.14
N GLU A 172 -11.96 -5.12 16.80
CA GLU A 172 -10.76 -5.13 15.94
C GLU A 172 -9.94 -3.86 16.14
N HIS A 173 -10.60 -2.71 16.24
CA HIS A 173 -9.95 -1.43 16.55
C HIS A 173 -9.20 -1.50 17.89
N LYS A 174 -9.82 -2.09 18.92
CA LYS A 174 -9.17 -2.28 20.24
C LYS A 174 -7.95 -3.21 20.12
N ALA A 175 -8.06 -4.30 19.36
CA ALA A 175 -6.97 -5.25 19.15
C ALA A 175 -5.78 -4.62 18.41
N LEU A 176 -6.03 -3.65 17.52
CA LEU A 176 -4.98 -2.91 16.80
C LEU A 176 -4.27 -1.86 17.68
N THR A 177 -4.82 -1.52 18.85
CA THR A 177 -4.23 -0.50 19.73
C THR A 177 -2.87 -0.96 20.25
N GLY A 178 -1.83 -0.13 20.02
CA GLY A 178 -0.45 -0.45 20.35
C GLY A 178 0.27 -1.36 19.36
N ILE A 179 -0.42 -1.83 18.30
CA ILE A 179 0.16 -2.64 17.22
C ILE A 179 0.22 -1.81 15.94
N ALA A 180 -0.91 -1.29 15.48
CA ALA A 180 -0.95 -0.35 14.37
C ALA A 180 -0.38 1.01 14.81
N LYS A 181 0.37 1.65 13.92
CA LYS A 181 0.92 2.99 14.10
C LYS A 181 0.11 3.98 13.26
N ARG A 182 -0.44 4.96 13.94
CA ARG A 182 -1.29 6.01 13.36
C ARG A 182 -0.67 7.38 13.55
#